data_aa2723cb61cf4daae7d79021956b1cdc
#
_entry.id   aa2723cb61cf4daae7d79021956b1cdc
#
_cell.length_a   1.000
_cell.length_b   1.000
_cell.length_c   1.000
_cell.angle_alpha   90.00
_cell.angle_beta   90.00
_cell.angle_gamma   90.00
#
_symmetry.space_group_name_H-M   'P 1'
#
loop_
_entity.id
_entity.type
_entity.pdbx_description
1 polymer ?
#
loop_
_entity_poly.entity_id
_entity_poly.type
_entity_poly.pdbx_seq_one_letter_code
_entity_poly.pdbx_strand_id
1 'polypeptide(L)' 'MSRIEIEWLSDWSDCEQCGGNYADGAIVRIDGETALKLIPHAHCFGGEHYSECDVYRHILEHLGHDVSDPHAPIGDPA' A
#
# COMPACT_ATOMS: atom_id res chain seq x y z
N MET A 1 17.47 -7.16 16.03
CA MET A 1 17.17 -6.15 15.00
C MET A 1 16.40 -6.82 13.87
N SER A 2 15.22 -6.29 13.56
CA SER A 2 14.37 -6.89 12.53
C SER A 2 14.80 -6.44 11.14
N ARG A 3 14.75 -7.39 10.21
CA ARG A 3 15.02 -7.10 8.80
C ARG A 3 13.71 -7.02 8.05
N ILE A 4 13.47 -5.89 7.43
CA ILE A 4 12.25 -5.67 6.65
C ILE A 4 12.61 -5.66 5.17
N GLU A 5 11.96 -6.54 4.41
CA GLU A 5 12.14 -6.60 2.97
C GLU A 5 10.83 -6.24 2.30
N ILE A 6 10.91 -5.39 1.30
CA ILE A 6 9.72 -4.95 0.56
C ILE A 6 9.90 -5.36 -0.89
N GLU A 7 8.96 -6.19 -1.37
CA GLU A 7 8.92 -6.55 -2.79
C GLU A 7 7.82 -5.71 -3.43
N TRP A 8 8.22 -4.76 -4.24
CA TRP A 8 7.29 -3.86 -4.91
C TRP A 8 6.59 -4.58 -6.05
N LEU A 9 5.28 -4.41 -6.12
CA LEU A 9 4.44 -5.03 -7.13
C LEU A 9 3.73 -3.96 -7.93
N SER A 10 3.35 -4.32 -9.15
CA SER A 10 2.53 -3.44 -9.96
C SER A 10 1.55 -4.30 -10.77
N ASP A 11 0.40 -3.73 -11.05
CA ASP A 11 -0.60 -4.37 -11.88
C ASP A 11 -1.07 -3.36 -12.92
N TRP A 12 -1.48 -3.86 -14.06
CA TRP A 12 -1.95 -3.02 -15.15
C TRP A 12 -3.15 -3.67 -15.81
N SER A 13 -4.15 -2.87 -16.09
CA SER A 13 -5.36 -3.35 -16.74
C SER A 13 -5.71 -2.42 -17.89
N ASP A 14 -6.06 -3.00 -19.01
CA ASP A 14 -6.48 -2.26 -20.18
C ASP A 14 -8.01 -2.17 -20.20
N CYS A 15 -8.51 -0.97 -20.46
CA CYS A 15 -9.94 -0.74 -20.51
C CYS A 15 -10.24 0.11 -21.75
N GLU A 16 -11.19 -0.33 -22.56
CA GLU A 16 -11.53 0.37 -23.79
C GLU A 16 -12.08 1.77 -23.53
N GLN A 17 -12.74 1.96 -22.42
CA GLN A 17 -13.35 3.24 -22.09
C GLN A 17 -12.41 4.17 -21.32
N CYS A 18 -11.58 3.60 -20.48
CA CYS A 18 -10.73 4.37 -19.56
C CYS A 18 -9.28 4.47 -20.04
N GLY A 19 -8.88 3.63 -20.98
CA GLY A 19 -7.49 3.51 -21.34
C GLY A 19 -6.80 2.51 -20.43
N GLY A 20 -5.61 2.81 -19.95
CA GLY A 20 -4.89 1.94 -19.05
C GLY A 20 -5.12 2.32 -17.60
N ASN A 21 -5.17 1.35 -16.73
CA ASN A 21 -5.24 1.54 -15.31
C ASN A 21 -4.02 0.94 -14.64
N TYR A 22 -3.47 1.65 -13.68
CA TYR A 22 -2.28 1.26 -12.95
C TYR A 22 -2.57 1.10 -11.48
N ALA A 23 -1.97 0.09 -10.89
CA ALA A 23 -2.04 -0.08 -9.45
C ALA A 23 -0.69 -0.57 -8.95
N ASP A 24 -0.25 -0.05 -7.82
CA ASP A 24 0.98 -0.46 -7.18
C ASP A 24 0.67 -1.10 -5.83
N GLY A 25 1.55 -2.00 -5.41
CA GLY A 25 1.42 -2.66 -4.13
C GLY A 25 2.76 -3.20 -3.70
N ALA A 26 2.74 -4.06 -2.69
CA ALA A 26 3.96 -4.65 -2.17
C ALA A 26 3.67 -5.87 -1.32
N ILE A 27 4.66 -6.75 -1.25
CA ILE A 27 4.68 -7.83 -0.27
C ILE A 27 5.77 -7.47 0.72
N VAL A 28 5.44 -7.48 1.99
CA VAL A 28 6.39 -7.13 3.06
C VAL A 28 6.74 -8.37 3.84
N ARG A 29 8.04 -8.63 3.95
CA ARG A 29 8.56 -9.72 4.77
C ARG A 29 9.34 -9.13 5.92
N ILE A 30 9.09 -9.66 7.10
CA ILE A 30 9.82 -9.26 8.30
C ILE A 30 10.52 -10.50 8.83
N ASP A 31 11.84 -10.43 8.91
CA ASP A 31 12.69 -11.53 9.36
C ASP A 31 12.45 -12.83 8.57
N GLY A 32 12.21 -12.68 7.26
CA GLY A 32 12.01 -13.81 6.37
C GLY A 32 10.60 -14.33 6.30
N GLU A 33 9.69 -13.81 7.10
CA GLU A 33 8.29 -14.22 7.08
C GLU A 33 7.42 -13.16 6.42
N THR A 34 6.48 -13.59 5.60
CA THR A 34 5.54 -12.67 4.96
C THR A 34 4.59 -12.10 6.01
N ALA A 35 4.71 -10.82 6.26
CA ALA A 35 3.89 -10.13 7.25
C ALA A 35 2.69 -9.44 6.62
N LEU A 36 2.87 -8.84 5.44
CA LEU A 36 1.82 -8.10 4.76
C LEU A 36 1.80 -8.48 3.28
N LYS A 37 0.60 -8.55 2.72
CA LYS A 37 0.39 -8.76 1.30
C LYS A 37 -0.53 -7.68 0.79
N LEU A 38 0.06 -6.64 0.25
CA LEU A 38 -0.69 -5.51 -0.31
C LEU A 38 -0.71 -5.70 -1.83
N ILE A 39 -1.58 -6.60 -2.27
CA ILE A 39 -1.63 -7.00 -3.68
C ILE A 39 -2.37 -5.94 -4.50
N PRO A 40 -1.73 -5.38 -5.52
CA PRO A 40 -2.38 -4.37 -6.35
C PRO A 40 -3.41 -4.99 -7.27
N HIS A 41 -4.44 -4.23 -7.59
CA HIS A 41 -5.50 -4.68 -8.48
C HIS A 41 -5.93 -3.50 -9.34
N ALA A 42 -5.43 -3.46 -10.57
CA ALA A 42 -5.78 -2.41 -11.50
C ALA A 42 -7.16 -2.67 -12.08
N HIS A 43 -8.07 -1.73 -11.90
CA HIS A 43 -9.44 -1.88 -12.37
C HIS A 43 -10.06 -0.51 -12.64
N CYS A 44 -10.99 -0.44 -13.58
CA CYS A 44 -11.69 0.81 -13.87
C CYS A 44 -12.48 1.33 -12.68
N PHE A 45 -13.06 0.42 -11.93
CA PHE A 45 -13.90 0.75 -10.79
C PHE A 45 -13.43 -0.03 -9.58
N GLY A 46 -13.02 0.68 -8.53
CA GLY A 46 -12.73 0.07 -7.26
C GLY A 46 -11.48 -0.79 -7.19
N GLY A 47 -10.48 -0.48 -7.98
CA GLY A 47 -9.22 -1.19 -7.88
C GLY A 47 -8.51 -0.95 -6.56
N GLU A 48 -7.50 -1.77 -6.28
CA GLU A 48 -6.68 -1.62 -5.07
C GLU A 48 -5.30 -1.09 -5.45
N HIS A 49 -4.95 0.04 -4.88
CA HIS A 49 -3.68 0.69 -5.13
C HIS A 49 -3.07 1.12 -3.80
N TYR A 50 -1.81 0.78 -3.61
CA TYR A 50 -1.06 1.12 -2.41
C TYR A 50 0.16 1.93 -2.81
N SER A 51 0.18 3.22 -2.47
CA SER A 51 1.34 4.07 -2.71
C SER A 51 2.47 3.69 -1.75
N GLU A 52 3.66 4.25 -1.98
CA GLU A 52 4.77 4.02 -1.07
C GLU A 52 4.41 4.43 0.36
N CYS A 53 3.74 5.56 0.51
CA CYS A 53 3.32 6.02 1.83
C CYS A 53 2.35 5.04 2.49
N ASP A 54 1.43 4.49 1.70
CA ASP A 54 0.48 3.51 2.23
C ASP A 54 1.21 2.25 2.71
N VAL A 55 2.18 1.78 1.93
CA VAL A 55 2.95 0.59 2.30
C VAL A 55 3.72 0.83 3.59
N TYR A 56 4.41 1.95 3.71
CA TYR A 56 5.18 2.27 4.91
C TYR A 56 4.26 2.42 6.13
N ARG A 57 3.10 3.03 5.93
CA ARG A 57 2.13 3.16 7.03
C ARG A 57 1.67 1.80 7.51
N HIS A 58 1.33 0.89 6.58
CA HIS A 58 0.92 -0.46 6.95
C HIS A 58 2.01 -1.20 7.71
N ILE A 59 3.26 -1.03 7.30
CA ILE A 59 4.39 -1.65 8.02
C ILE A 59 4.46 -1.14 9.45
N LEU A 60 4.38 0.16 9.62
CA LEU A 60 4.46 0.76 10.95
C LEU A 60 3.29 0.34 11.84
N GLU A 61 2.09 0.29 11.28
CA GLU A 61 0.92 -0.17 12.02
C GLU A 61 1.05 -1.64 12.42
N HIS A 62 1.59 -2.45 11.52
CA HIS A 62 1.82 -3.86 11.81
C HIS A 62 2.78 -4.05 12.98
N LEU A 63 3.77 -3.17 13.09
CA LEU A 63 4.74 -3.21 14.18
C LEU A 63 4.23 -2.60 15.47
N GLY A 64 2.98 -2.16 15.49
CA GLY A 64 2.36 -1.64 16.69
C GLY A 64 2.44 -0.13 16.86
N HIS A 65 2.86 0.57 15.84
CA HIS A 65 2.92 2.03 15.89
C HIS A 65 1.60 2.65 15.47
N ASP A 66 1.27 3.75 16.11
CA ASP A 66 0.12 4.54 15.72
C ASP A 66 0.58 5.58 14.71
N VAL A 67 0.07 5.49 13.49
CA VAL A 67 0.52 6.34 12.40
C VAL A 67 -0.58 7.29 12.01
N SER A 68 -0.30 8.59 12.10
CA SER A 68 -1.22 9.60 11.62
C SER A 68 -0.65 10.26 10.37
N ASP A 69 -1.51 10.51 9.41
CA ASP A 69 -1.13 11.15 8.17
C ASP A 69 -1.22 12.67 8.34
N PRO A 70 -0.09 13.39 8.25
CA PRO A 70 -0.12 14.83 8.41
C PRO A 70 -0.87 15.56 7.30
N HIS A 71 -1.13 14.88 6.20
CA HIS A 71 -1.88 15.47 5.08
C HIS A 71 -3.35 15.12 5.13
N ALA A 72 -3.75 14.24 6.04
CA ALA A 72 -5.15 13.93 6.18
C ALA A 72 -5.90 15.13 6.74
N PRO A 73 -7.15 15.36 6.31
CA PRO A 73 -7.93 16.45 6.89
C PRO A 73 -8.16 16.15 8.35
N ILE A 74 -7.56 16.93 9.19
CA ILE A 74 -7.71 16.79 10.61
C ILE A 74 -9.01 17.47 10.99
N GLY A 75 -10.01 16.67 11.29
CA GLY A 75 -11.30 17.18 11.65
C GLY A 75 -11.27 17.91 12.98
N ASP A 76 -10.30 17.63 13.77
CA ASP A 76 -10.18 18.24 15.07
C ASP A 76 -8.78 18.77 15.30
N PRO A 77 -8.64 20.05 15.44
CA PRO A 77 -7.34 20.63 15.75
C PRO A 77 -6.89 20.38 17.19
N ALA A 78 -7.69 19.70 17.91
CA ALA A 78 -7.45 19.40 19.33
C ALA A 78 -7.33 20.63 20.16
#